data_a051d182d6699d5435a288f9dfcb6393
#
_entry.id   a051d182d6699d5435a288f9dfcb6393
#
_cell.length_a   1.000
_cell.length_b   1.000
_cell.length_c   1.000
_cell.angle_alpha   90.00
_cell.angle_beta   90.00
_cell.angle_gamma   90.00
#
_symmetry.space_group_name_H-M   'P 1'
#
loop_
_entity.id
_entity.type
_entity.pdbx_description
1 polymer ?
#
loop_
_entity_poly.entity_id
_entity_poly.type
_entity_poly.pdbx_seq_one_letter_code
_entity_poly.pdbx_strand_id
1 'polypeptide(L)'
;MNNYKHTNLTTNQALNKLKQNGKNQLIKAKKKNVFALFLSQLANPMIVVLIVSAIFSYIISLYSKEGISDVIIILTVVFLNSLLGVIQEAKAEKAINALNDLTPKKSKVIRDNEIKFILSEDLVTDDIVIIESGDIIPADGILLENHSLKIDESTLTGESIAKEKDLTNDNNQVYMGSVVTYGKGIFKVTSTGMKTEMGKIA
;
A
#
# COMPACT_ATOMS: atom_id res chain seq x y z
N MET A 1 32.57 -19.32 11.38
CA MET A 1 32.20 -17.91 11.06
C MET A 1 31.93 -17.85 9.58
N ASN A 2 30.66 -17.70 9.18
CA ASN A 2 30.32 -17.51 7.77
C ASN A 2 30.78 -16.10 7.36
N ASN A 3 31.92 -16.01 6.67
CA ASN A 3 32.33 -14.75 6.05
C ASN A 3 31.42 -14.50 4.85
N TYR A 4 30.36 -13.72 5.05
CA TYR A 4 29.57 -13.24 3.93
C TYR A 4 30.44 -12.33 3.07
N LYS A 5 30.48 -12.64 1.78
CA LYS A 5 31.36 -12.03 0.75
C LYS A 5 31.11 -10.52 0.54
N HIS A 6 30.01 -10.01 1.06
CA HIS A 6 29.57 -8.62 0.88
C HIS A 6 29.65 -7.82 2.17
N THR A 7 30.14 -6.60 2.07
CA THR A 7 30.15 -5.64 3.19
C THR A 7 28.70 -5.35 3.59
N ASN A 8 28.35 -5.69 4.81
CA ASN A 8 27.01 -5.54 5.34
C ASN A 8 26.94 -4.53 6.50
N LEU A 9 25.75 -4.02 6.76
CA LEU A 9 25.53 -3.04 7.84
C LEU A 9 25.61 -3.72 9.21
N THR A 10 26.09 -2.96 10.19
CA THR A 10 25.85 -3.31 11.60
C THR A 10 24.43 -2.90 12.01
N THR A 11 23.88 -3.57 13.02
CA THR A 11 22.56 -3.24 13.57
C THR A 11 22.47 -1.76 13.97
N ASN A 12 23.53 -1.19 14.56
CA ASN A 12 23.56 0.22 14.96
C ASN A 12 23.55 1.18 13.74
N GLN A 13 24.27 0.85 12.67
CA GLN A 13 24.25 1.64 11.44
C GLN A 13 22.86 1.61 10.81
N ALA A 14 22.20 0.44 10.79
CA ALA A 14 20.85 0.30 10.27
C ALA A 14 19.83 1.11 11.09
N LEU A 15 19.92 1.10 12.43
CA LEU A 15 19.06 1.92 13.30
C LEU A 15 19.25 3.43 13.05
N ASN A 16 20.48 3.88 12.82
CA ASN A 16 20.74 5.29 12.51
C ASN A 16 20.12 5.69 11.14
N LYS A 17 20.27 4.84 10.13
CA LYS A 17 19.63 5.05 8.83
C LYS A 17 18.11 5.04 8.92
N LEU A 18 17.53 4.14 9.73
CA LEU A 18 16.09 4.08 9.96
C LEU A 18 15.55 5.36 10.58
N LYS A 19 16.28 5.95 11.54
CA LYS A 19 15.92 7.24 12.15
C LYS A 19 15.99 8.41 11.15
N GLN A 20 16.94 8.38 10.22
CA GLN A 20 17.12 9.44 9.22
C GLN A 20 16.16 9.32 8.04
N ASN A 21 15.95 8.12 7.53
CA ASN A 21 15.20 7.87 6.29
C ASN A 21 13.73 7.47 6.52
N GLY A 22 13.36 7.13 7.76
CA GLY A 22 12.04 6.59 8.09
C GLY A 22 11.89 5.11 7.74
N LYS A 23 10.69 4.58 7.99
CA LYS A 23 10.36 3.18 7.76
C LYS A 23 10.13 2.86 6.27
N ASN A 24 10.44 1.64 5.87
CA ASN A 24 10.14 1.09 4.56
C ASN A 24 8.64 0.76 4.44
N GLN A 25 7.83 1.79 4.29
CA GLN A 25 6.37 1.68 4.18
C GLN A 25 5.87 2.60 3.07
N LEU A 26 4.90 2.13 2.31
CA LEU A 26 4.12 2.98 1.44
C LEU A 26 3.16 3.82 2.30
N ILE A 27 3.02 5.10 1.97
CA ILE A 27 2.09 5.98 2.70
C ILE A 27 0.68 5.47 2.44
N LYS A 28 0.07 4.89 3.47
CA LYS A 28 -1.36 4.56 3.42
C LYS A 28 -2.12 5.87 3.34
N ALA A 29 -3.06 5.97 2.40
CA ALA A 29 -3.97 7.11 2.33
C ALA A 29 -4.54 7.38 3.74
N LYS A 30 -4.51 8.64 4.18
CA LYS A 30 -5.04 9.01 5.50
C LYS A 30 -6.47 8.53 5.60
N LYS A 31 -6.78 7.74 6.63
CA LYS A 31 -8.16 7.35 6.93
C LYS A 31 -9.02 8.60 7.01
N LYS A 32 -9.98 8.72 6.10
CA LYS A 32 -10.95 9.81 6.15
C LYS A 32 -11.74 9.69 7.45
N ASN A 33 -11.92 10.79 8.13
CA ASN A 33 -12.76 10.82 9.33
C ASN A 33 -14.20 10.43 8.95
N VAL A 34 -14.90 9.66 9.79
CA VAL A 34 -16.28 9.20 9.53
C VAL A 34 -17.20 10.36 9.15
N PHE A 35 -17.03 11.52 9.80
CA PHE A 35 -17.76 12.74 9.47
C PHE A 35 -17.46 13.27 8.06
N ALA A 36 -16.18 13.23 7.65
CA ALA A 36 -15.78 13.63 6.29
C ALA A 36 -16.32 12.64 5.24
N LEU A 37 -16.37 11.34 5.55
CA LEU A 37 -17.01 10.33 4.72
C LEU A 37 -18.52 10.60 4.58
N PHE A 38 -19.21 10.91 5.67
CA PHE A 38 -20.61 11.27 5.62
C PHE A 38 -20.86 12.51 4.75
N LEU A 39 -20.05 13.54 4.90
CA LEU A 39 -20.15 14.76 4.09
C LEU A 39 -19.89 14.47 2.59
N SER A 40 -18.94 13.59 2.28
CA SER A 40 -18.67 13.20 0.90
C SER A 40 -19.83 12.43 0.26
N GLN A 41 -20.61 11.68 1.05
CA GLN A 41 -21.82 11.00 0.55
C GLN A 41 -22.89 12.02 0.13
N LEU A 42 -23.02 13.16 0.82
CA LEU A 42 -23.96 14.21 0.44
C LEU A 42 -23.64 14.85 -0.92
N ALA A 43 -22.39 14.77 -1.37
CA ALA A 43 -21.97 15.23 -2.70
C ALA A 43 -22.31 14.22 -3.82
N ASN A 44 -22.90 13.07 -3.51
CA ASN A 44 -23.35 12.10 -4.52
C ASN A 44 -24.47 12.72 -5.35
N PRO A 45 -24.41 12.67 -6.72
CA PRO A 45 -25.41 13.28 -7.59
C PRO A 45 -26.86 12.88 -7.28
N MET A 46 -27.11 11.61 -6.91
CA MET A 46 -28.46 11.16 -6.51
C MET A 46 -28.95 11.87 -5.24
N ILE A 47 -28.07 12.02 -4.25
CA ILE A 47 -28.41 12.67 -2.98
C ILE A 47 -28.62 14.18 -3.20
N VAL A 48 -27.81 14.80 -4.05
CA VAL A 48 -27.97 16.22 -4.43
C VAL A 48 -29.36 16.47 -5.05
N VAL A 49 -29.81 15.59 -5.95
CA VAL A 49 -31.17 15.69 -6.51
C VAL A 49 -32.25 15.60 -5.44
N LEU A 50 -32.10 14.68 -4.48
CA LEU A 50 -33.06 14.55 -3.35
C LEU A 50 -33.03 15.79 -2.46
N ILE A 51 -31.87 16.37 -2.18
CA ILE A 51 -31.77 17.62 -1.39
C ILE A 51 -32.45 18.78 -2.10
N VAL A 52 -32.22 18.92 -3.42
CA VAL A 52 -32.90 19.92 -4.23
C VAL A 52 -34.42 19.73 -4.21
N SER A 53 -34.89 18.49 -4.34
CA SER A 53 -36.31 18.14 -4.25
C SER A 53 -36.89 18.49 -2.87
N ALA A 54 -36.15 18.24 -1.77
CA ALA A 54 -36.57 18.61 -0.43
C ALA A 54 -36.71 20.15 -0.27
N ILE A 55 -35.79 20.92 -0.88
CA ILE A 55 -35.86 22.39 -0.88
C ILE A 55 -37.12 22.88 -1.62
N PHE A 56 -37.40 22.32 -2.79
CA PHE A 56 -38.61 22.65 -3.54
C PHE A 56 -39.89 22.28 -2.78
N SER A 57 -39.96 21.08 -2.19
CA SER A 57 -41.06 20.63 -1.36
C SER A 57 -41.28 21.55 -0.14
N TYR A 58 -40.20 22.01 0.49
CA TYR A 58 -40.27 22.97 1.58
C TYR A 58 -40.85 24.32 1.13
N ILE A 59 -40.40 24.86 0.00
CA ILE A 59 -40.92 26.12 -0.56
C ILE A 59 -42.42 25.99 -0.86
N ILE A 60 -42.88 24.90 -1.48
CA ILE A 60 -44.30 24.64 -1.78
C ILE A 60 -45.10 24.56 -0.50
N SER A 61 -44.62 23.87 0.52
CA SER A 61 -45.27 23.75 1.83
C SER A 61 -45.52 25.10 2.50
N LEU A 62 -44.61 26.08 2.33
CA LEU A 62 -44.79 27.43 2.85
C LEU A 62 -45.96 28.19 2.19
N TYR A 63 -46.26 27.91 0.90
CA TYR A 63 -47.33 28.57 0.15
C TYR A 63 -48.69 27.84 0.29
N SER A 64 -48.67 26.49 0.30
CA SER A 64 -49.88 25.66 0.30
C SER A 64 -50.47 25.40 1.67
N LYS A 65 -49.77 25.80 2.74
CA LYS A 65 -50.12 25.47 4.16
C LYS A 65 -50.25 23.96 4.42
N GLU A 66 -49.73 23.14 3.55
CA GLU A 66 -49.63 21.71 3.73
C GLU A 66 -48.49 21.39 4.71
N GLY A 67 -48.58 20.25 5.39
CA GLY A 67 -47.54 19.87 6.37
C GLY A 67 -46.17 19.62 5.74
N ILE A 68 -45.10 19.71 6.54
CA ILE A 68 -43.70 19.46 6.12
C ILE A 68 -43.36 17.96 6.05
N SER A 69 -44.37 17.09 6.04
CA SER A 69 -44.20 15.61 6.07
C SER A 69 -43.29 15.10 4.95
N ASP A 70 -43.47 15.60 3.72
CA ASP A 70 -42.69 15.17 2.56
C ASP A 70 -41.23 15.54 2.68
N VAL A 71 -40.92 16.74 3.21
CA VAL A 71 -39.56 17.18 3.49
C VAL A 71 -38.87 16.26 4.50
N ILE A 72 -39.59 15.88 5.57
CA ILE A 72 -39.06 14.98 6.61
C ILE A 72 -38.77 13.60 6.02
N ILE A 73 -39.70 13.07 5.19
CA ILE A 73 -39.52 11.78 4.53
C ILE A 73 -38.26 11.81 3.63
N ILE A 74 -38.11 12.84 2.77
CA ILE A 74 -36.95 12.97 1.87
C ILE A 74 -35.64 13.09 2.67
N LEU A 75 -35.59 13.93 3.71
CA LEU A 75 -34.40 14.07 4.55
C LEU A 75 -34.06 12.79 5.30
N THR A 76 -35.08 12.02 5.73
CA THR A 76 -34.86 10.70 6.36
C THR A 76 -34.23 9.74 5.38
N VAL A 77 -34.70 9.69 4.14
CA VAL A 77 -34.12 8.84 3.09
C VAL A 77 -32.68 9.26 2.78
N VAL A 78 -32.41 10.57 2.67
CA VAL A 78 -31.06 11.11 2.47
C VAL A 78 -30.13 10.68 3.62
N PHE A 79 -30.59 10.81 4.85
CA PHE A 79 -29.78 10.41 6.02
C PHE A 79 -29.49 8.91 6.04
N LEU A 80 -30.50 8.05 5.80
CA LEU A 80 -30.31 6.60 5.77
C LEU A 80 -29.39 6.17 4.63
N ASN A 81 -29.55 6.75 3.43
CA ASN A 81 -28.66 6.46 2.29
C ASN A 81 -27.21 6.88 2.57
N SER A 82 -27.01 8.06 3.17
CA SER A 82 -25.66 8.53 3.53
C SER A 82 -25.02 7.62 4.58
N LEU A 83 -25.78 7.16 5.56
CA LEU A 83 -25.31 6.23 6.58
C LEU A 83 -24.91 4.88 5.98
N LEU A 84 -25.74 4.33 5.08
CA LEU A 84 -25.42 3.09 4.36
C LEU A 84 -24.16 3.25 3.49
N GLY A 85 -24.01 4.37 2.79
CA GLY A 85 -22.83 4.68 2.00
C GLY A 85 -21.55 4.68 2.84
N VAL A 86 -21.57 5.31 4.02
CA VAL A 86 -20.42 5.30 4.95
C VAL A 86 -20.07 3.87 5.39
N ILE A 87 -21.07 3.06 5.72
CA ILE A 87 -20.84 1.66 6.13
C ILE A 87 -20.24 0.84 4.99
N GLN A 88 -20.73 1.01 3.76
CA GLN A 88 -20.22 0.30 2.59
C GLN A 88 -18.78 0.72 2.27
N GLU A 89 -18.46 2.02 2.30
CA GLU A 89 -17.12 2.54 2.06
C GLU A 89 -16.13 2.06 3.13
N ALA A 90 -16.52 2.05 4.41
CA ALA A 90 -15.69 1.53 5.49
C ALA A 90 -15.42 0.02 5.36
N LYS A 91 -16.40 -0.77 4.90
CA LYS A 91 -16.20 -2.19 4.62
C LYS A 91 -15.26 -2.42 3.42
N ALA A 92 -15.40 -1.64 2.35
CA ALA A 92 -14.54 -1.71 1.19
C ALA A 92 -13.09 -1.33 1.54
N GLU A 93 -12.87 -0.26 2.30
CA GLU A 93 -11.54 0.14 2.79
C GLU A 93 -10.91 -0.96 3.66
N LYS A 94 -11.69 -1.59 4.55
CA LYS A 94 -11.20 -2.71 5.37
C LYS A 94 -10.78 -3.91 4.52
N ALA A 95 -11.53 -4.24 3.46
CA ALA A 95 -11.18 -5.33 2.55
C ALA A 95 -9.88 -5.05 1.79
N ILE A 96 -9.70 -3.81 1.29
CA ILE A 96 -8.45 -3.38 0.61
C ILE A 96 -7.27 -3.43 1.58
N ASN A 97 -7.44 -2.96 2.82
CA ASN A 97 -6.38 -3.00 3.83
C ASN A 97 -5.99 -4.43 4.20
N ALA A 98 -6.94 -5.37 4.22
CA ALA A 98 -6.64 -6.79 4.45
C ALA A 98 -5.79 -7.40 3.32
N LEU A 99 -5.98 -6.98 2.06
CA LEU A 99 -5.13 -7.39 0.95
C LEU A 99 -3.70 -6.79 1.05
N ASN A 100 -3.58 -5.56 1.52
CA ASN A 100 -2.28 -4.91 1.75
C ASN A 100 -1.47 -5.56 2.89
N ASP A 101 -2.12 -6.27 3.82
CA ASP A 101 -1.44 -7.03 4.88
C ASP A 101 -0.77 -8.33 4.38
N LEU A 102 -0.88 -8.66 3.09
CA LEU A 102 -0.15 -9.76 2.46
C LEU A 102 1.31 -9.43 2.14
N THR A 103 1.75 -8.19 2.32
CA THR A 103 3.16 -7.81 2.20
C THR A 103 4.00 -8.56 3.24
N PRO A 104 5.21 -9.05 2.92
CA PRO A 104 6.00 -9.85 3.85
C PRO A 104 6.27 -9.06 5.12
N LYS A 105 5.79 -9.58 6.23
CA LYS A 105 5.97 -8.93 7.53
C LYS A 105 7.43 -8.98 8.02
N LYS A 106 8.22 -9.95 7.50
CA LYS A 106 9.62 -10.14 7.87
C LYS A 106 10.49 -10.35 6.63
N SER A 107 11.70 -9.80 6.68
CA SER A 107 12.73 -9.97 5.67
C SER A 107 13.96 -10.64 6.29
N LYS A 108 14.61 -11.51 5.51
CA LYS A 108 15.84 -12.21 5.88
C LYS A 108 17.01 -11.37 5.40
N VAL A 109 17.76 -10.80 6.33
CA VAL A 109 18.87 -9.87 6.05
C VAL A 109 20.19 -10.36 6.60
N ILE A 110 21.30 -9.86 6.06
CA ILE A 110 22.62 -10.04 6.59
C ILE A 110 23.04 -8.73 7.28
N ARG A 111 23.09 -8.74 8.60
CA ARG A 111 23.63 -7.64 9.43
C ARG A 111 24.60 -8.22 10.47
N ASP A 112 25.63 -7.47 10.82
CA ASP A 112 26.67 -7.91 11.77
C ASP A 112 27.34 -9.24 11.35
N ASN A 113 27.45 -9.53 10.05
CA ASN A 113 27.92 -10.80 9.47
C ASN A 113 27.07 -12.03 9.85
N GLU A 114 25.80 -11.82 10.23
CA GLU A 114 24.86 -12.87 10.58
C GLU A 114 23.55 -12.71 9.84
N ILE A 115 22.87 -13.83 9.60
CA ILE A 115 21.51 -13.82 9.04
C ILE A 115 20.55 -13.47 10.18
N LYS A 116 19.73 -12.44 9.96
CA LYS A 116 18.70 -11.97 10.89
C LYS A 116 17.37 -11.84 10.19
N PHE A 117 16.29 -12.13 10.93
CA PHE A 117 14.92 -11.83 10.48
C PHE A 117 14.47 -10.53 11.13
N ILE A 118 14.20 -9.52 10.32
CA ILE A 118 13.71 -8.21 10.76
C ILE A 118 12.32 -7.96 10.19
N LEU A 119 11.60 -6.99 10.75
CA LEU A 119 10.38 -6.49 10.11
C LEU A 119 10.77 -5.84 8.77
N SER A 120 10.03 -6.14 7.72
CA SER A 120 10.29 -5.56 6.40
C SER A 120 10.19 -4.03 6.40
N GLU A 121 9.41 -3.46 7.31
CA GLU A 121 9.32 -2.03 7.52
C GLU A 121 10.58 -1.38 8.12
N ASP A 122 11.46 -2.19 8.73
CA ASP A 122 12.72 -1.74 9.32
C ASP A 122 13.93 -1.91 8.38
N LEU A 123 13.67 -2.28 7.10
CA LEU A 123 14.68 -2.28 6.05
C LEU A 123 15.14 -0.86 5.75
N VAL A 124 16.45 -0.74 5.52
CA VAL A 124 17.10 0.53 5.15
C VAL A 124 17.95 0.35 3.90
N THR A 125 18.32 1.46 3.28
CA THR A 125 19.29 1.44 2.16
C THR A 125 20.61 0.83 2.61
N ASP A 126 21.25 0.07 1.71
CA ASP A 126 22.46 -0.74 1.91
C ASP A 126 22.28 -2.00 2.77
N ASP A 127 21.07 -2.36 3.20
CA ASP A 127 20.80 -3.70 3.73
C ASP A 127 21.04 -4.77 2.66
N ILE A 128 21.56 -5.91 3.08
CA ILE A 128 21.71 -7.09 2.22
C ILE A 128 20.56 -8.04 2.55
N VAL A 129 19.72 -8.30 1.56
CA VAL A 129 18.50 -9.12 1.71
C VAL A 129 18.68 -10.43 0.95
N ILE A 130 18.27 -11.53 1.57
CA ILE A 130 18.22 -12.86 0.96
C ILE A 130 16.78 -13.13 0.55
N ILE A 131 16.59 -13.56 -0.69
CA ILE A 131 15.28 -13.90 -1.26
C ILE A 131 15.28 -15.31 -1.85
N GLU A 132 14.17 -16.00 -1.73
CA GLU A 132 13.97 -17.37 -2.17
C GLU A 132 12.61 -17.48 -2.91
N SER A 133 12.42 -18.56 -3.67
CA SER A 133 11.15 -18.81 -4.37
C SER A 133 9.95 -18.74 -3.42
N GLY A 134 8.92 -17.97 -3.79
CA GLY A 134 7.74 -17.68 -2.99
C GLY A 134 7.82 -16.37 -2.20
N ASP A 135 9.01 -15.75 -2.09
CA ASP A 135 9.16 -14.48 -1.39
C ASP A 135 8.63 -13.31 -2.23
N ILE A 136 8.10 -12.31 -1.55
CA ILE A 136 7.81 -11.00 -2.13
C ILE A 136 8.99 -10.09 -1.82
N ILE A 137 9.47 -9.36 -2.83
CA ILE A 137 10.59 -8.42 -2.70
C ILE A 137 10.16 -7.22 -1.85
N PRO A 138 10.84 -6.97 -0.71
CA PRO A 138 10.37 -5.99 0.28
C PRO A 138 10.79 -4.55 0.00
N ALA A 139 11.76 -4.32 -0.90
CA ALA A 139 12.31 -3.01 -1.24
C ALA A 139 13.02 -3.08 -2.59
N ASP A 140 13.28 -1.94 -3.24
CA ASP A 140 14.06 -1.93 -4.46
C ASP A 140 15.54 -2.16 -4.17
N GLY A 141 16.23 -2.85 -5.09
CA GLY A 141 17.64 -3.16 -4.92
C GLY A 141 18.33 -3.63 -6.17
N ILE A 142 19.61 -3.94 -5.98
CA ILE A 142 20.49 -4.48 -7.02
C ILE A 142 21.00 -5.84 -6.56
N LEU A 143 20.87 -6.84 -7.44
CA LEU A 143 21.34 -8.21 -7.20
C LEU A 143 22.87 -8.22 -7.03
N LEU A 144 23.32 -8.90 -5.99
CA LEU A 144 24.72 -9.21 -5.72
C LEU A 144 25.05 -10.66 -6.01
N GLU A 145 24.10 -11.56 -5.79
CA GLU A 145 24.22 -12.98 -6.11
C GLU A 145 22.91 -13.47 -6.73
N ASN A 146 23.05 -14.33 -7.73
CA ASN A 146 21.95 -14.92 -8.48
C ASN A 146 22.14 -16.42 -8.65
N HIS A 147 21.13 -17.18 -8.28
CA HIS A 147 21.05 -18.62 -8.47
C HIS A 147 19.74 -18.97 -9.22
N SER A 148 19.76 -18.78 -10.54
CA SER A 148 18.62 -19.03 -11.45
C SER A 148 17.34 -18.28 -11.04
N LEU A 149 17.48 -17.03 -10.61
CA LEU A 149 16.40 -16.22 -10.09
C LEU A 149 15.44 -15.81 -11.21
N LYS A 150 14.15 -16.10 -11.03
CA LYS A 150 13.06 -15.60 -11.88
C LYS A 150 12.08 -14.82 -11.02
N ILE A 151 11.71 -13.64 -11.49
CA ILE A 151 10.87 -12.70 -10.75
C ILE A 151 9.67 -12.30 -11.62
N ASP A 152 8.49 -12.40 -11.05
CA ASP A 152 7.27 -11.83 -11.60
C ASP A 152 7.16 -10.37 -11.18
N GLU A 153 7.24 -9.47 -12.16
CA GLU A 153 7.17 -8.01 -11.99
C GLU A 153 5.81 -7.45 -12.45
N SER A 154 4.80 -8.31 -12.58
CA SER A 154 3.46 -7.93 -13.09
C SER A 154 2.79 -6.81 -12.29
N THR A 155 3.05 -6.72 -11.00
CA THR A 155 2.56 -5.65 -10.13
C THR A 155 3.07 -4.27 -10.52
N LEU A 156 4.25 -4.18 -11.17
CA LEU A 156 4.87 -2.94 -11.59
C LEU A 156 4.68 -2.67 -13.10
N THR A 157 4.87 -3.70 -13.92
CA THR A 157 4.88 -3.59 -15.39
C THR A 157 3.56 -3.95 -16.04
N GLY A 158 2.68 -4.67 -15.36
CA GLY A 158 1.46 -5.27 -15.90
C GLY A 158 1.70 -6.52 -16.76
N GLU A 159 2.95 -6.94 -16.95
CA GLU A 159 3.32 -8.13 -17.74
C GLU A 159 3.41 -9.35 -16.83
N SER A 160 2.57 -10.36 -17.05
CA SER A 160 2.51 -11.59 -16.23
C SER A 160 3.58 -12.63 -16.59
N ILE A 161 4.68 -12.24 -17.23
CA ILE A 161 5.78 -13.14 -17.59
C ILE A 161 6.92 -12.95 -16.59
N ALA A 162 7.29 -14.03 -15.89
CA ALA A 162 8.43 -14.00 -14.99
C ALA A 162 9.74 -13.75 -15.77
N LYS A 163 10.47 -12.71 -15.39
CA LYS A 163 11.77 -12.36 -16.00
C LYS A 163 12.88 -13.10 -15.30
N GLU A 164 13.75 -13.69 -16.10
CA GLU A 164 15.00 -14.27 -15.60
C GLU A 164 15.98 -13.13 -15.30
N LYS A 165 16.51 -13.10 -14.08
CA LYS A 165 17.45 -12.07 -13.63
C LYS A 165 18.89 -12.55 -13.79
N ASP A 166 19.80 -11.61 -14.00
CA ASP A 166 21.24 -11.86 -14.03
C ASP A 166 21.99 -10.75 -13.26
N LEU A 167 23.31 -10.78 -13.29
CA LEU A 167 24.14 -9.78 -12.62
C LEU A 167 24.61 -8.66 -13.56
N THR A 168 24.09 -8.59 -14.78
CA THR A 168 24.40 -7.51 -15.73
C THR A 168 23.63 -6.25 -15.36
N ASN A 169 24.17 -5.07 -15.69
CA ASN A 169 23.59 -3.78 -15.31
C ASN A 169 22.16 -3.57 -15.84
N ASP A 170 21.79 -4.25 -16.92
CA ASP A 170 20.46 -4.09 -17.54
C ASP A 170 19.39 -4.95 -16.88
N ASN A 171 19.76 -6.00 -16.11
CA ASN A 171 18.81 -6.99 -15.59
C ASN A 171 19.06 -7.40 -14.12
N ASN A 172 19.89 -6.65 -13.41
CA ASN A 172 20.23 -6.92 -12.01
C ASN A 172 19.33 -6.19 -11.00
N GLN A 173 18.37 -5.40 -11.46
CA GLN A 173 17.47 -4.64 -10.59
C GLN A 173 16.31 -5.53 -10.12
N VAL A 174 15.93 -5.38 -8.85
CA VAL A 174 14.75 -6.00 -8.25
C VAL A 174 13.88 -4.91 -7.64
N TYR A 175 12.56 -5.09 -7.71
CA TYR A 175 11.59 -4.05 -7.36
C TYR A 175 10.63 -4.51 -6.27
N MET A 176 10.32 -3.60 -5.36
CA MET A 176 9.36 -3.82 -4.28
C MET A 176 8.00 -4.31 -4.81
N GLY A 177 7.45 -5.34 -4.17
CA GLY A 177 6.15 -5.91 -4.53
C GLY A 177 6.19 -6.99 -5.61
N SER A 178 7.33 -7.21 -6.27
CA SER A 178 7.53 -8.32 -7.20
C SER A 178 7.66 -9.66 -6.46
N VAL A 179 7.31 -10.76 -7.11
CA VAL A 179 7.29 -12.10 -6.51
C VAL A 179 8.42 -12.95 -7.11
N VAL A 180 9.21 -13.59 -6.25
CA VAL A 180 10.21 -14.57 -6.68
C VAL A 180 9.49 -15.87 -7.05
N THR A 181 9.46 -16.22 -8.34
CA THR A 181 8.79 -17.42 -8.85
C THR A 181 9.69 -18.63 -8.84
N TYR A 182 11.01 -18.43 -8.99
CA TYR A 182 11.99 -19.52 -9.02
C TYR A 182 13.37 -19.04 -8.57
N GLY A 183 14.15 -19.96 -7.98
CA GLY A 183 15.55 -19.71 -7.60
C GLY A 183 15.72 -18.98 -6.29
N LYS A 184 16.90 -18.42 -6.08
CA LYS A 184 17.27 -17.63 -4.91
C LYS A 184 18.28 -16.57 -5.29
N GLY A 185 18.33 -15.49 -4.52
CA GLY A 185 19.29 -14.42 -4.75
C GLY A 185 19.59 -13.63 -3.50
N ILE A 186 20.62 -12.83 -3.59
CA ILE A 186 20.98 -11.84 -2.58
C ILE A 186 21.04 -10.49 -3.28
N PHE A 187 20.37 -9.49 -2.69
CA PHE A 187 20.38 -8.15 -3.25
C PHE A 187 20.68 -7.09 -2.17
N LYS A 188 21.25 -5.98 -2.61
CA LYS A 188 21.48 -4.80 -1.80
C LYS A 188 20.36 -3.80 -2.00
N VAL A 189 19.74 -3.35 -0.92
CA VAL A 189 18.66 -2.35 -0.95
C VAL A 189 19.19 -0.99 -1.41
N THR A 190 18.57 -0.44 -2.43
CA THR A 190 18.88 0.91 -2.97
C THR A 190 17.82 1.94 -2.59
N SER A 191 16.54 1.55 -2.53
CA SER A 191 15.44 2.44 -2.21
C SER A 191 14.40 1.76 -1.32
N THR A 192 13.77 2.54 -0.43
CA THR A 192 12.76 2.07 0.53
C THR A 192 11.53 2.96 0.53
N GLY A 193 10.37 2.41 0.87
CA GLY A 193 9.11 3.11 1.04
C GLY A 193 8.68 3.89 -0.21
N MET A 194 8.34 5.16 -0.04
CA MET A 194 7.89 6.03 -1.13
C MET A 194 8.97 6.36 -2.18
N LYS A 195 10.24 6.01 -1.93
CA LYS A 195 11.33 6.20 -2.90
C LYS A 195 11.50 5.02 -3.85
N THR A 196 10.80 3.90 -3.63
CA THR A 196 10.77 2.74 -4.54
C THR A 196 9.96 3.06 -5.80
N GLU A 197 10.14 2.27 -6.86
CA GLU A 197 9.32 2.42 -8.08
C GLU A 197 7.82 2.22 -7.75
N MET A 198 7.49 1.24 -6.91
CA MET A 198 6.12 1.05 -6.41
C MET A 198 5.63 2.28 -5.63
N GLY A 199 6.48 2.87 -4.78
CA GLY A 199 6.14 4.07 -4.00
C GLY A 199 5.90 5.32 -4.84
N LYS A 200 6.51 5.42 -6.03
CA LYS A 200 6.29 6.54 -6.97
C LYS A 200 4.92 6.43 -7.69
N ILE A 201 4.36 5.22 -7.77
CA ILE A 201 3.07 4.94 -8.44
C ILE A 201 1.91 5.03 -7.43
N ALA A 202 2.16 4.76 -6.15
CA ALA A 202 1.16 4.77 -5.07
C ALA A 202 0.79 6.19 -4.62
#